data_8c8c8cc5d2a88d53068e6a4a03b3a817
#
_entry.id   8c8c8cc5d2a88d53068e6a4a03b3a817
#
_cell.length_a   1.000
_cell.length_b   1.000
_cell.length_c   1.000
_cell.angle_alpha   90.00
_cell.angle_beta   90.00
_cell.angle_gamma   90.00
#
_symmetry.space_group_name_H-M   'P 1'
#
loop_
_entity.id
_entity.type
_entity.pdbx_description
1 polymer ?
#
loop_
_entity_poly.entity_id
_entity_poly.type
_entity_poly.pdbx_seq_one_letter_code
_entity_poly.pdbx_strand_id
1 'polypeptide(L)'
;MKTQSAKAKGRRFQQWVRDKLIESLGIHPEDIESRSMGAGGEDLIMARAAREKFPYSVECKNQERLNLWESYSQAEANCGDYEPVVFLKKNNHQPLVLVDADYFVGLHKDEK
;
A
#
# COMPACT_ATOMS: atom_id res chain seq x y z
N MET A 1 -16.18 6.45 19.50
CA MET A 1 -15.13 5.52 19.86
C MET A 1 -13.97 5.65 18.93
N LYS A 2 -12.85 6.05 19.50
CA LYS A 2 -11.67 6.35 18.70
C LYS A 2 -11.15 5.12 17.95
N THR A 3 -11.16 3.94 18.59
CA THR A 3 -10.66 2.74 17.97
C THR A 3 -11.46 2.35 16.73
N GLN A 4 -12.77 2.43 16.82
CA GLN A 4 -13.62 2.12 15.66
C GLN A 4 -13.44 3.15 14.56
N SER A 5 -13.32 4.41 14.91
CA SER A 5 -13.08 5.46 13.92
C SER A 5 -11.76 5.27 13.22
N ALA A 6 -10.73 4.89 13.99
CA ALA A 6 -9.41 4.65 13.41
C ALA A 6 -9.43 3.47 12.47
N LYS A 7 -10.12 2.39 12.85
CA LYS A 7 -10.23 1.20 11.98
C LYS A 7 -11.02 1.51 10.72
N ALA A 8 -12.13 2.24 10.86
CA ALA A 8 -12.94 2.61 9.71
C ALA A 8 -12.16 3.50 8.75
N LYS A 9 -11.40 4.43 9.29
CA LYS A 9 -10.56 5.34 8.52
C LYS A 9 -9.48 4.56 7.76
N GLY A 10 -8.85 3.60 8.43
CA GLY A 10 -7.85 2.75 7.80
C GLY A 10 -8.44 1.90 6.69
N ARG A 11 -9.60 1.30 6.95
CA ARG A 11 -10.27 0.46 5.95
C ARG A 11 -10.66 1.28 4.72
N ARG A 12 -11.19 2.48 4.92
CA ARG A 12 -11.55 3.34 3.79
C ARG A 12 -10.33 3.69 2.95
N PHE A 13 -9.19 3.92 3.59
CA PHE A 13 -7.98 4.23 2.86
C PHE A 13 -7.47 3.02 2.08
N GLN A 14 -7.50 1.82 2.67
CA GLN A 14 -7.13 0.61 1.94
C GLN A 14 -8.02 0.42 0.70
N GLN A 15 -9.32 0.67 0.86
CA GLN A 15 -10.24 0.59 -0.27
C GLN A 15 -9.93 1.64 -1.32
N TRP A 16 -9.59 2.84 -0.89
CA TRP A 16 -9.23 3.91 -1.80
C TRP A 16 -8.01 3.52 -2.64
N VAL A 17 -6.99 2.96 -1.99
CA VAL A 17 -5.78 2.53 -2.69
C VAL A 17 -6.10 1.42 -3.68
N ARG A 18 -6.89 0.45 -3.25
CA ARG A 18 -7.33 -0.64 -4.11
C ARG A 18 -8.02 -0.09 -5.35
N ASP A 19 -8.99 0.78 -5.14
CA ASP A 19 -9.78 1.33 -6.26
C ASP A 19 -8.91 2.15 -7.20
N LYS A 20 -7.95 2.86 -6.65
CA LYS A 20 -7.02 3.66 -7.47
C LYS A 20 -6.19 2.78 -8.38
N LEU A 21 -5.72 1.64 -7.88
CA LEU A 21 -4.94 0.71 -8.69
C LEU A 21 -5.79 0.07 -9.76
N ILE A 22 -7.05 -0.26 -9.44
CA ILE A 22 -7.98 -0.80 -10.41
C ILE A 22 -8.21 0.21 -11.55
N GLU A 23 -8.54 1.45 -11.17
CA GLU A 23 -8.88 2.47 -12.16
C GLU A 23 -7.69 2.87 -13.00
N SER A 24 -6.54 3.02 -12.37
CA SER A 24 -5.37 3.57 -13.05
C SER A 24 -4.58 2.55 -13.84
N LEU A 25 -4.55 1.30 -13.37
CA LEU A 25 -3.70 0.28 -13.98
C LEU A 25 -4.48 -0.82 -14.68
N GLY A 26 -5.81 -0.77 -14.63
CA GLY A 26 -6.61 -1.78 -15.30
C GLY A 26 -6.57 -3.13 -14.62
N ILE A 27 -6.30 -3.16 -13.31
CA ILE A 27 -6.34 -4.41 -12.56
C ILE A 27 -7.79 -4.84 -12.42
N HIS A 28 -8.05 -6.12 -12.69
CA HIS A 28 -9.41 -6.65 -12.54
C HIS A 28 -9.81 -6.62 -11.07
N PRO A 29 -11.04 -6.18 -10.75
CA PRO A 29 -11.45 -6.08 -9.34
C PRO A 29 -11.36 -7.39 -8.56
N GLU A 30 -11.48 -8.53 -9.25
CA GLU A 30 -11.38 -9.83 -8.57
C GLU A 30 -9.96 -10.25 -8.28
N ASP A 31 -8.97 -9.53 -8.84
CA ASP A 31 -7.57 -9.87 -8.66
C ASP A 31 -6.92 -9.09 -7.51
N ILE A 32 -7.65 -8.22 -6.84
CA ILE A 32 -7.10 -7.42 -5.77
C ILE A 32 -8.17 -7.16 -4.72
N GLU A 33 -7.81 -7.38 -3.45
CA GLU A 33 -8.75 -7.11 -2.38
C GLU A 33 -8.05 -6.55 -1.16
N SER A 34 -8.78 -5.77 -0.38
CA SER A 34 -8.30 -5.19 0.86
C SER A 34 -8.33 -6.26 1.94
N ARG A 35 -7.19 -6.47 2.63
CA ARG A 35 -7.12 -7.43 3.72
C ARG A 35 -7.91 -6.92 4.91
N SER A 36 -8.54 -7.83 5.62
CA SER A 36 -9.31 -7.46 6.83
C SER A 36 -8.39 -6.78 7.84
N MET A 37 -8.92 -5.76 8.49
CA MET A 37 -8.18 -5.04 9.52
C MET A 37 -7.80 -5.99 10.66
N GLY A 38 -6.55 -5.91 11.07
CA GLY A 38 -6.05 -6.75 12.14
C GLY A 38 -5.47 -8.08 11.69
N ALA A 39 -5.67 -8.46 10.43
CA ALA A 39 -5.05 -9.66 9.88
C ALA A 39 -3.58 -9.35 9.56
N GLY A 40 -2.73 -10.34 9.70
CA GLY A 40 -1.31 -10.18 9.37
C GLY A 40 -1.07 -10.17 7.88
N GLY A 41 0.10 -9.69 7.49
CA GLY A 41 0.50 -9.66 6.10
C GLY A 41 0.26 -8.31 5.45
N GLU A 42 0.48 -8.22 4.15
CA GLU A 42 0.29 -6.98 3.41
C GLU A 42 -1.18 -6.58 3.39
N ASP A 43 -1.43 -5.29 3.21
CA ASP A 43 -2.79 -4.75 3.32
C ASP A 43 -3.64 -5.00 2.08
N LEU A 44 -3.02 -5.19 0.93
CA LEU A 44 -3.73 -5.57 -0.29
C LEU A 44 -3.30 -6.96 -0.72
N ILE A 45 -4.27 -7.81 -0.94
CA ILE A 45 -4.03 -9.19 -1.40
C ILE A 45 -4.21 -9.18 -2.90
N MET A 46 -3.17 -9.55 -3.65
CA MET A 46 -3.21 -9.47 -5.10
C MET A 46 -2.96 -10.83 -5.73
N ALA A 47 -3.77 -11.16 -6.72
CA ALA A 47 -3.57 -12.32 -7.56
C ALA A 47 -2.39 -12.07 -8.50
N ARG A 48 -1.93 -13.14 -9.14
CA ARG A 48 -0.74 -13.07 -10.01
C ARG A 48 -0.88 -12.01 -11.11
N ALA A 49 -2.05 -11.93 -11.74
CA ALA A 49 -2.26 -10.97 -12.81
C ALA A 49 -2.12 -9.53 -12.32
N ALA A 50 -2.60 -9.26 -11.10
CA ALA A 50 -2.45 -7.94 -10.51
C ALA A 50 -0.98 -7.65 -10.20
N ARG A 51 -0.25 -8.65 -9.70
CA ARG A 51 1.17 -8.50 -9.38
C ARG A 51 2.01 -8.21 -10.62
N GLU A 52 1.57 -8.70 -11.78
CA GLU A 52 2.28 -8.39 -13.02
C GLU A 52 2.16 -6.93 -13.39
N LYS A 53 1.03 -6.32 -13.04
CA LYS A 53 0.82 -4.91 -13.31
C LYS A 53 1.38 -4.01 -12.21
N PHE A 54 1.42 -4.50 -10.97
CA PHE A 54 1.87 -3.74 -9.83
C PHE A 54 2.62 -4.65 -8.86
N PRO A 55 3.91 -4.89 -9.10
CA PRO A 55 4.68 -5.90 -8.36
C PRO A 55 5.16 -5.41 -7.00
N TYR A 56 4.24 -4.96 -6.17
CA TYR A 56 4.56 -4.36 -4.88
C TYR A 56 3.78 -5.03 -3.76
N SER A 57 4.39 -5.03 -2.58
CA SER A 57 3.69 -5.39 -1.35
C SER A 57 3.25 -4.08 -0.70
N VAL A 58 1.95 -3.93 -0.50
CA VAL A 58 1.37 -2.65 -0.11
C VAL A 58 0.99 -2.63 1.36
N GLU A 59 1.48 -1.62 2.05
CA GLU A 59 1.07 -1.27 3.41
C GLU A 59 0.35 0.06 3.34
N CYS A 60 -0.77 0.22 4.07
CA CYS A 60 -1.54 1.46 4.06
C CYS A 60 -1.63 2.02 5.47
N LYS A 61 -1.32 3.30 5.62
CA LYS A 61 -1.36 3.99 6.91
C LYS A 61 -2.13 5.29 6.77
N ASN A 62 -3.22 5.43 7.51
CA ASN A 62 -3.98 6.67 7.57
C ASN A 62 -4.08 7.10 9.02
N GLN A 63 -3.08 7.84 9.48
CA GLN A 63 -2.94 8.24 10.88
C GLN A 63 -2.41 9.64 10.94
N GLU A 64 -2.78 10.39 12.01
CA GLU A 64 -2.30 11.75 12.19
C GLU A 64 -0.83 11.81 12.58
N ARG A 65 -0.37 10.80 13.31
CA ARG A 65 1.03 10.70 13.69
C ARG A 65 1.59 9.42 13.10
N LEU A 66 2.54 9.57 12.21
CA LEU A 66 3.14 8.45 11.50
C LEU A 66 4.61 8.35 11.85
N ASN A 67 5.02 7.14 12.22
CA ASN A 67 6.44 6.81 12.27
C ASN A 67 6.78 6.18 10.93
N LEU A 68 7.41 6.95 10.05
CA LEU A 68 7.63 6.52 8.68
C LEU A 68 8.56 5.31 8.60
N TRP A 69 9.64 5.32 9.37
CA TRP A 69 10.58 4.21 9.34
C TRP A 69 10.00 2.94 9.89
N GLU A 70 9.21 3.04 10.96
CA GLU A 70 8.53 1.88 11.48
C GLU A 70 7.52 1.32 10.49
N SER A 71 6.77 2.21 9.82
CA SER A 71 5.80 1.80 8.82
C SER A 71 6.49 1.07 7.67
N TYR A 72 7.64 1.59 7.24
CA TYR A 72 8.39 0.95 6.16
C TYR A 72 8.92 -0.41 6.61
N SER A 73 9.40 -0.52 7.85
CA SER A 73 9.87 -1.80 8.39
C SER A 73 8.76 -2.85 8.40
N GLN A 74 7.53 -2.43 8.72
CA GLN A 74 6.40 -3.35 8.67
C GLN A 74 6.13 -3.83 7.24
N ALA A 75 6.22 -2.91 6.28
CA ALA A 75 6.04 -3.28 4.88
C ALA A 75 7.11 -4.26 4.44
N GLU A 76 8.36 -4.03 4.84
CA GLU A 76 9.46 -4.93 4.53
C GLU A 76 9.24 -6.33 5.11
N ALA A 77 8.74 -6.38 6.34
CA ALA A 77 8.53 -7.67 7.01
C ALA A 77 7.48 -8.51 6.30
N ASN A 78 6.58 -7.88 5.57
CA ASN A 78 5.47 -8.56 4.92
C ASN A 78 5.64 -8.69 3.41
N CYS A 79 6.76 -8.25 2.84
CA CYS A 79 6.84 -8.06 1.39
C CYS A 79 7.14 -9.33 0.59
N GLY A 80 7.75 -10.33 1.21
CA GLY A 80 8.16 -11.50 0.44
C GLY A 80 9.09 -11.10 -0.70
N ASP A 81 8.75 -11.52 -1.89
CA ASP A 81 9.58 -11.26 -3.07
C ASP A 81 9.25 -9.94 -3.76
N TYR A 82 8.33 -9.16 -3.22
CA TYR A 82 7.89 -7.94 -3.86
C TYR A 82 8.46 -6.72 -3.16
N GLU A 83 8.55 -5.61 -3.89
CA GLU A 83 9.10 -4.39 -3.33
C GLU A 83 8.09 -3.80 -2.33
N PRO A 84 8.52 -3.50 -1.10
CA PRO A 84 7.60 -2.91 -0.12
C PRO A 84 7.34 -1.45 -0.43
N VAL A 85 6.07 -1.04 -0.32
CA VAL A 85 5.69 0.37 -0.43
C VAL A 85 4.65 0.68 0.63
N VAL A 86 4.66 1.91 1.12
CA VAL A 86 3.69 2.37 2.10
C VAL A 86 2.89 3.51 1.48
N PHE A 87 1.59 3.29 1.31
CA PHE A 87 0.68 4.39 0.98
C PHE A 87 0.28 5.02 2.30
N LEU A 88 0.45 6.32 2.41
CA LEU A 88 0.22 7.00 3.68
C LEU A 88 -0.58 8.28 3.50
N LYS A 89 -1.31 8.63 4.54
CA LYS A 89 -2.20 9.78 4.53
C LYS A 89 -2.49 10.21 5.96
N LYS A 90 -2.75 11.49 6.12
CA LYS A 90 -3.37 12.00 7.34
C LYS A 90 -4.51 12.94 6.94
N ASN A 91 -5.33 13.33 7.91
CA ASN A 91 -6.51 14.14 7.63
C ASN A 91 -6.14 15.42 6.88
N ASN A 92 -6.95 15.74 5.87
CA ASN A 92 -6.80 16.96 5.08
C ASN A 92 -5.50 17.04 4.29
N HIS A 93 -4.88 15.88 4.04
CA HIS A 93 -3.67 15.79 3.21
C HIS A 93 -3.88 14.77 2.12
N GLN A 94 -3.24 15.01 1.00
CA GLN A 94 -3.31 14.07 -0.11
C GLN A 94 -2.47 12.83 0.21
N PRO A 95 -2.87 11.66 -0.32
CA PRO A 95 -2.08 10.45 -0.11
C PRO A 95 -0.71 10.54 -0.77
N LEU A 96 0.27 9.95 -0.12
CA LEU A 96 1.64 9.88 -0.61
C LEU A 96 2.09 8.42 -0.57
N VAL A 97 3.22 8.14 -1.22
CA VAL A 97 3.83 6.80 -1.19
C VAL A 97 5.25 6.93 -0.68
N LEU A 98 5.62 6.04 0.23
CA LEU A 98 6.96 5.92 0.77
C LEU A 98 7.62 4.71 0.13
N VAL A 99 8.76 4.92 -0.51
CA VAL A 99 9.50 3.84 -1.16
C VAL A 99 10.99 4.00 -0.87
N ASP A 100 11.72 2.91 -1.06
CA ASP A 100 13.18 2.93 -0.92
C ASP A 100 13.80 3.87 -1.96
N ALA A 101 14.76 4.68 -1.53
CA ALA A 101 15.37 5.69 -2.40
C ALA A 101 16.11 5.07 -3.58
N ASP A 102 16.92 4.05 -3.31
CA ASP A 102 17.67 3.41 -4.39
C ASP A 102 16.75 2.74 -5.40
N TYR A 103 15.71 2.10 -4.89
CA TYR A 103 14.71 1.49 -5.77
C TYR A 103 14.05 2.56 -6.64
N PHE A 104 13.62 3.65 -6.03
CA PHE A 104 12.94 4.72 -6.77
C PHE A 104 13.82 5.28 -7.87
N VAL A 105 15.08 5.58 -7.55
CA VAL A 105 16.03 6.09 -8.54
C VAL A 105 16.24 5.06 -9.63
N GLY A 106 16.31 3.78 -9.24
CA GLY A 106 16.53 2.69 -10.19
C GLY A 106 15.44 2.56 -11.23
N LEU A 107 14.21 3.00 -10.93
CA LEU A 107 13.12 2.98 -11.90
C LEU A 107 13.40 3.87 -13.10
N HIS A 108 14.31 4.82 -12.95
CA HIS A 108 14.59 5.81 -14.00
C HIS A 108 15.88 5.51 -14.73
N LYS A 109 16.46 4.34 -14.50
CA LYS A 109 17.65 3.94 -15.22
C LYS A 109 17.33 3.70 -16.69
N ASP A 110 18.27 4.09 -17.53
CA ASP A 110 18.16 3.83 -18.93
C ASP A 110 18.62 2.39 -19.18
N GLU A 111 17.73 1.56 -19.67
CA GLU A 111 18.02 0.13 -19.85
C GLU A 111 18.40 -0.12 -21.29
N LYS A 112 19.64 -0.13 -21.54
CA LYS A 112 20.14 -0.39 -22.90
C LYS A 112 20.94 -1.64 -22.96
#